data_c321c78c8b24228a9f3e97dde58f108c
#
_entry.id   c321c78c8b24228a9f3e97dde58f108c
#
_cell.length_a   1.000
_cell.length_b   1.000
_cell.length_c   1.000
_cell.angle_alpha   90.00
_cell.angle_beta   90.00
_cell.angle_gamma   90.00
#
_symmetry.space_group_name_H-M   'P 1'
#
loop_
_entity.id
_entity.type
_entity.pdbx_description
1 polymer ?
#
loop_
_entity_poly.entity_id
_entity_poly.type
_entity_poly.pdbx_seq_one_letter_code
_entity_poly.pdbx_strand_id
1 'polypeptide(L)'
;MPEPAAKILVADDDQSLVRTLTWILKENGYDVVTAPGGEGLIGKLEEERPNLLLLDIMMPKIDGLQLLARMKADDRFRDVPVLMISSMPPEEATVKALGLGAADFISKPFRVRELLARVKAHIRSAQELARARDEAQSRAAIVDILHEVTDSLKPDEIYHILVRRVARVLQISKCSMVLAKPGDQLGVVVAAYENPMLRNLQIELVRYPEIQRALTTSRSVLVEDVAADPLYQEERGRWQREQITVPTRSAVALPFSMKDQQLGVFFLRTTGEDPPLTRADAQFAETVIRTAVAAIEKAYDFETAVSDKKRLEKLAATDALTGCLNRRALSEELEAELDRARRYNLALTILLADIDRFKLVNDTRGHIAGDSVLRQVGEILRREARSVDLVARYGGEEFVVVMPETALHGSAIFAERLRRRVMHHDFADPGEDPLNLTISIGLASFPDDRVTSADSFVALADQALYRAKNEGRNLVRQ
;
A
#
# COMPACT_ATOMS: atom_id res chain seq x y z
N MET A 1 33.39 5.73 -16.44
CA MET A 1 34.64 6.29 -15.85
C MET A 1 35.53 5.12 -15.48
N PRO A 2 36.90 5.20 -15.61
CA PRO A 2 37.74 4.14 -15.10
C PRO A 2 37.46 3.97 -13.60
N GLU A 3 37.39 2.71 -13.13
CA GLU A 3 37.27 2.45 -11.70
C GLU A 3 38.43 3.15 -10.94
N PRO A 4 38.16 3.78 -9.79
CA PRO A 4 39.22 4.41 -9.02
C PRO A 4 40.28 3.37 -8.68
N ALA A 5 41.57 3.79 -8.72
CA ALA A 5 42.68 2.93 -8.41
C ALA A 5 42.53 2.33 -7.00
N ALA A 6 42.64 1.00 -6.88
CA ALA A 6 42.50 0.36 -5.58
C ALA A 6 43.63 0.84 -4.63
N LYS A 7 43.24 1.21 -3.39
CA LYS A 7 44.13 1.77 -2.37
C LYS A 7 44.75 0.66 -1.52
N ILE A 8 46.05 0.66 -1.41
CA ILE A 8 46.83 -0.33 -0.62
C ILE A 8 47.53 0.40 0.51
N LEU A 9 47.34 -0.06 1.75
CA LEU A 9 48.12 0.38 2.89
C LEU A 9 49.29 -0.57 3.11
N VAL A 10 50.51 -0.01 3.20
CA VAL A 10 51.74 -0.75 3.46
C VAL A 10 52.25 -0.38 4.86
N ALA A 11 52.38 -1.38 5.74
CA ALA A 11 52.88 -1.25 7.10
C ALA A 11 54.10 -2.16 7.31
N ASP A 12 55.27 -1.55 7.38
CA ASP A 12 56.54 -2.20 7.58
C ASP A 12 57.51 -1.18 8.24
N ASP A 13 58.43 -1.58 9.10
CA ASP A 13 59.40 -0.70 9.75
C ASP A 13 60.65 -0.47 8.88
N ASP A 14 60.90 -1.37 7.89
CA ASP A 14 61.97 -1.18 6.90
C ASP A 14 61.56 -0.15 5.86
N GLN A 15 61.99 1.07 6.05
CA GLN A 15 61.71 2.18 5.11
C GLN A 15 62.22 1.93 3.68
N SER A 16 63.27 1.12 3.50
CA SER A 16 63.78 0.79 2.16
C SER A 16 62.81 -0.11 1.42
N LEU A 17 62.26 -1.11 2.12
CA LEU A 17 61.23 -2.02 1.61
C LEU A 17 59.95 -1.26 1.33
N VAL A 18 59.48 -0.39 2.26
CA VAL A 18 58.30 0.44 2.08
C VAL A 18 58.40 1.30 0.81
N ARG A 19 59.53 1.93 0.57
CA ARG A 19 59.79 2.72 -0.67
C ARG A 19 59.70 1.85 -1.91
N THR A 20 60.35 0.67 -1.88
CA THR A 20 60.34 -0.30 -3.00
C THR A 20 58.95 -0.79 -3.28
N LEU A 21 58.19 -1.21 -2.25
CA LEU A 21 56.76 -1.65 -2.41
C LEU A 21 55.89 -0.53 -2.95
N THR A 22 56.04 0.69 -2.42
CA THR A 22 55.30 1.87 -2.89
C THR A 22 55.54 2.13 -4.36
N TRP A 23 56.80 2.08 -4.79
CA TRP A 23 57.15 2.28 -6.20
C TRP A 23 56.56 1.16 -7.10
N ILE A 24 56.73 -0.09 -6.72
CA ILE A 24 56.20 -1.26 -7.46
C ILE A 24 54.69 -1.16 -7.64
N LEU A 25 54.00 -0.88 -6.56
CA LEU A 25 52.53 -0.87 -6.57
C LEU A 25 51.98 0.35 -7.34
N LYS A 26 52.57 1.52 -7.18
CA LYS A 26 52.17 2.72 -7.99
C LYS A 26 52.38 2.54 -9.47
N GLU A 27 53.52 1.98 -9.90
CA GLU A 27 53.78 1.66 -11.30
C GLU A 27 52.77 0.65 -11.89
N ASN A 28 52.13 -0.14 -11.04
CA ASN A 28 51.06 -1.09 -11.44
C ASN A 28 49.64 -0.57 -11.22
N GLY A 29 49.47 0.75 -11.03
CA GLY A 29 48.17 1.42 -11.03
C GLY A 29 47.40 1.39 -9.70
N TYR A 30 48.09 1.11 -8.59
CA TYR A 30 47.49 1.19 -7.25
C TYR A 30 47.74 2.53 -6.58
N ASP A 31 46.78 2.99 -5.77
CA ASP A 31 47.02 4.08 -4.83
C ASP A 31 47.66 3.51 -3.57
N VAL A 32 48.73 4.14 -3.07
CA VAL A 32 49.52 3.56 -1.98
C VAL A 32 49.71 4.55 -0.86
N VAL A 33 49.27 4.14 0.33
CA VAL A 33 49.48 4.82 1.59
C VAL A 33 50.43 3.99 2.46
N THR A 34 51.26 4.63 3.25
CA THR A 34 52.26 3.94 4.07
C THR A 34 52.12 4.26 5.57
N ALA A 35 52.40 3.27 6.40
CA ALA A 35 52.52 3.41 7.84
C ALA A 35 53.94 2.95 8.26
N PRO A 36 54.74 3.80 8.92
CA PRO A 36 56.11 3.44 9.32
C PRO A 36 56.10 2.63 10.61
N GLY A 37 55.42 1.47 10.61
CA GLY A 37 55.27 0.60 11.79
C GLY A 37 53.82 0.44 12.26
N GLY A 38 53.64 -0.30 13.36
CA GLY A 38 52.31 -0.66 13.86
C GLY A 38 51.58 0.43 14.66
N GLU A 39 52.34 1.47 15.13
CA GLU A 39 51.74 2.57 15.89
C GLU A 39 50.82 3.43 14.96
N GLY A 40 49.58 3.65 15.36
CA GLY A 40 48.63 4.44 14.56
C GLY A 40 48.03 3.74 13.36
N LEU A 41 48.36 2.45 13.09
CA LEU A 41 47.84 1.71 11.94
C LEU A 41 46.28 1.66 11.91
N ILE A 42 45.66 1.44 13.07
CA ILE A 42 44.20 1.40 13.18
C ILE A 42 43.56 2.75 12.78
N GLY A 43 44.16 3.87 13.25
CA GLY A 43 43.69 5.21 12.84
C GLY A 43 43.84 5.46 11.34
N LYS A 44 44.94 4.98 10.74
CA LYS A 44 45.12 5.05 9.27
C LYS A 44 44.17 4.18 8.50
N LEU A 45 43.82 3.00 9.00
CA LEU A 45 42.78 2.16 8.38
C LEU A 45 41.42 2.87 8.37
N GLU A 46 41.11 3.60 9.44
CA GLU A 46 39.85 4.35 9.55
C GLU A 46 39.81 5.57 8.60
N GLU A 47 40.90 6.31 8.52
CA GLU A 47 41.06 7.51 7.69
C GLU A 47 41.08 7.14 6.19
N GLU A 48 41.93 6.17 5.81
CA GLU A 48 42.27 5.86 4.45
C GLU A 48 41.36 4.82 3.78
N ARG A 49 40.74 3.97 4.57
CA ARG A 49 39.84 2.86 4.11
C ARG A 49 40.45 2.05 2.96
N PRO A 50 41.61 1.41 3.14
CA PRO A 50 42.30 0.73 2.04
C PRO A 50 41.55 -0.52 1.59
N ASN A 51 41.73 -0.88 0.31
CA ASN A 51 41.21 -2.12 -0.27
C ASN A 51 42.02 -3.36 0.08
N LEU A 52 43.29 -3.16 0.54
CA LEU A 52 44.21 -4.23 1.00
C LEU A 52 45.26 -3.65 1.95
N LEU A 53 45.66 -4.44 2.94
CA LEU A 53 46.78 -4.15 3.84
C LEU A 53 47.92 -5.12 3.54
N LEU A 54 49.12 -4.58 3.29
CA LEU A 54 50.37 -5.32 3.34
C LEU A 54 50.99 -5.06 4.73
N LEU A 55 51.18 -6.12 5.55
CA LEU A 55 51.55 -5.99 6.92
C LEU A 55 52.80 -6.86 7.23
N ASP A 56 53.84 -6.23 7.71
CA ASP A 56 55.00 -6.99 8.24
C ASP A 56 54.68 -7.63 9.61
N ILE A 57 55.18 -8.81 9.83
CA ILE A 57 55.06 -9.50 11.12
C ILE A 57 55.98 -8.87 12.17
N MET A 58 57.20 -8.68 11.79
CA MET A 58 58.29 -8.32 12.72
C MET A 58 58.51 -6.81 12.78
N MET A 59 57.64 -6.09 13.48
CA MET A 59 57.80 -4.65 13.68
C MET A 59 58.17 -4.32 15.11
N PRO A 60 59.02 -3.28 15.34
CA PRO A 60 59.34 -2.81 16.68
C PRO A 60 58.09 -2.36 17.43
N LYS A 61 58.02 -2.66 18.75
CA LYS A 61 56.96 -2.29 19.69
C LYS A 61 55.64 -3.02 19.54
N ILE A 62 55.18 -3.35 18.33
CA ILE A 62 53.89 -4.02 18.11
C ILE A 62 54.08 -5.14 17.08
N ASP A 63 53.70 -6.36 17.47
CA ASP A 63 53.72 -7.55 16.60
C ASP A 63 52.58 -7.45 15.55
N GLY A 64 52.92 -7.64 14.27
CA GLY A 64 51.96 -7.64 13.18
C GLY A 64 50.84 -8.66 13.33
N LEU A 65 51.10 -9.81 13.98
CA LEU A 65 50.06 -10.82 14.28
C LEU A 65 49.03 -10.30 15.30
N GLN A 66 49.50 -9.51 16.29
CA GLN A 66 48.58 -8.88 17.24
C GLN A 66 47.73 -7.82 16.58
N LEU A 67 48.29 -7.03 15.68
CA LEU A 67 47.53 -6.06 14.88
C LEU A 67 46.47 -6.75 13.97
N LEU A 68 46.87 -7.82 13.32
CA LEU A 68 45.94 -8.64 12.50
C LEU A 68 44.77 -9.12 13.36
N ALA A 69 45.04 -9.72 14.53
CA ALA A 69 43.97 -10.21 15.41
C ALA A 69 43.03 -9.09 15.88
N ARG A 70 43.57 -7.92 16.26
CA ARG A 70 42.73 -6.75 16.61
C ARG A 70 41.90 -6.27 15.46
N MET A 71 42.44 -6.20 14.25
CA MET A 71 41.79 -5.78 13.05
C MET A 71 40.64 -6.73 12.64
N LYS A 72 40.87 -8.04 12.77
CA LYS A 72 39.85 -9.07 12.45
C LYS A 72 38.76 -9.20 13.50
N ALA A 73 39.01 -8.73 14.72
CA ALA A 73 38.00 -8.61 15.78
C ALA A 73 37.10 -7.37 15.63
N ASP A 74 37.51 -6.37 14.85
CA ASP A 74 36.75 -5.12 14.63
C ASP A 74 35.92 -5.22 13.36
N ASP A 75 34.60 -5.10 13.49
CA ASP A 75 33.64 -5.20 12.37
C ASP A 75 33.92 -4.20 11.24
N ARG A 76 34.56 -3.06 11.56
CA ARG A 76 34.87 -2.01 10.57
C ARG A 76 35.97 -2.43 9.60
N PHE A 77 36.88 -3.33 10.02
CA PHE A 77 38.08 -3.70 9.25
C PHE A 77 38.15 -5.20 8.94
N ARG A 78 37.27 -6.01 9.49
CA ARG A 78 37.26 -7.48 9.34
C ARG A 78 37.39 -7.93 7.91
N ASP A 79 36.70 -7.25 6.99
CA ASP A 79 36.62 -7.63 5.58
C ASP A 79 37.78 -7.12 4.73
N VAL A 80 38.63 -6.24 5.24
CA VAL A 80 39.85 -5.78 4.55
C VAL A 80 40.84 -6.95 4.45
N PRO A 81 41.22 -7.40 3.24
CA PRO A 81 42.23 -8.45 3.09
C PRO A 81 43.59 -7.99 3.59
N VAL A 82 44.24 -8.85 4.38
CA VAL A 82 45.59 -8.61 4.91
C VAL A 82 46.54 -9.63 4.32
N LEU A 83 47.54 -9.16 3.58
CA LEU A 83 48.70 -9.97 3.15
C LEU A 83 49.85 -9.72 4.13
N MET A 84 50.23 -10.79 4.82
CA MET A 84 51.35 -10.73 5.74
C MET A 84 52.65 -10.89 4.94
N ILE A 85 53.66 -10.08 5.31
CA ILE A 85 54.99 -10.15 4.73
C ILE A 85 56.00 -10.44 5.87
N SER A 86 56.89 -11.42 5.72
CA SER A 86 57.83 -11.74 6.81
C SER A 86 59.07 -12.45 6.35
N SER A 87 60.16 -12.31 7.14
CA SER A 87 61.39 -13.09 7.02
C SER A 87 61.40 -14.35 7.87
N MET A 88 60.34 -14.66 8.63
CA MET A 88 60.22 -15.87 9.43
C MET A 88 60.12 -17.14 8.54
N PRO A 89 60.56 -18.31 9.07
CA PRO A 89 60.35 -19.56 8.37
C PRO A 89 58.86 -19.76 7.99
N PRO A 90 58.56 -20.22 6.74
CA PRO A 90 57.17 -20.21 6.21
C PRO A 90 56.20 -21.05 7.05
N GLU A 91 56.65 -22.18 7.61
CA GLU A 91 55.77 -23.18 8.21
C GLU A 91 55.07 -22.68 9.49
N GLU A 92 55.76 -21.99 10.39
CA GLU A 92 55.17 -21.51 11.65
C GLU A 92 54.41 -20.18 11.49
N ALA A 93 55.00 -19.24 10.72
CA ALA A 93 54.43 -17.93 10.54
C ALA A 93 53.14 -17.96 9.70
N THR A 94 53.14 -18.77 8.65
CA THR A 94 51.97 -18.92 7.75
C THR A 94 50.79 -19.51 8.47
N VAL A 95 50.97 -20.58 9.25
CA VAL A 95 49.84 -21.22 9.99
C VAL A 95 49.26 -20.26 11.03
N LYS A 96 50.07 -19.52 11.76
CA LYS A 96 49.56 -18.54 12.74
C LYS A 96 48.83 -17.37 12.07
N ALA A 97 49.40 -16.81 11.01
CA ALA A 97 48.79 -15.69 10.29
C ALA A 97 47.42 -16.05 9.66
N LEU A 98 47.39 -17.17 8.96
CA LEU A 98 46.13 -17.67 8.34
C LEU A 98 45.10 -18.03 9.43
N GLY A 99 45.52 -18.65 10.54
CA GLY A 99 44.64 -18.96 11.68
C GLY A 99 44.04 -17.72 12.34
N LEU A 100 44.72 -16.56 12.29
CA LEU A 100 44.21 -15.26 12.77
C LEU A 100 43.40 -14.48 11.73
N GLY A 101 43.21 -15.06 10.53
CA GLY A 101 42.38 -14.46 9.49
C GLY A 101 43.15 -13.61 8.46
N ALA A 102 44.48 -13.77 8.33
CA ALA A 102 45.19 -13.24 7.17
C ALA A 102 44.63 -13.84 5.86
N ALA A 103 44.56 -13.02 4.82
CA ALA A 103 44.14 -13.49 3.50
C ALA A 103 45.23 -14.31 2.81
N ASP A 104 46.52 -13.97 3.03
CA ASP A 104 47.67 -14.69 2.50
C ASP A 104 48.95 -14.28 3.22
N PHE A 105 50.04 -14.95 2.82
CA PHE A 105 51.38 -14.75 3.38
C PHE A 105 52.43 -14.71 2.27
N ILE A 106 53.44 -13.85 2.41
CA ILE A 106 54.55 -13.73 1.44
C ILE A 106 55.88 -13.73 2.27
N SER A 107 56.78 -14.67 1.96
CA SER A 107 58.11 -14.69 2.61
C SER A 107 59.11 -13.77 1.92
N LYS A 108 59.90 -13.05 2.74
CA LYS A 108 61.06 -12.26 2.26
C LYS A 108 62.28 -13.20 2.07
N PRO A 109 63.02 -13.13 0.97
CA PRO A 109 62.83 -12.26 -0.21
C PRO A 109 61.78 -12.82 -1.17
N PHE A 110 60.93 -11.97 -1.70
CA PHE A 110 59.84 -12.33 -2.67
C PHE A 110 60.10 -11.80 -4.08
N ARG A 111 59.46 -12.43 -5.03
CA ARG A 111 59.46 -11.99 -6.44
C ARG A 111 58.35 -10.97 -6.65
N VAL A 112 58.67 -9.85 -7.36
CA VAL A 112 57.67 -8.81 -7.67
C VAL A 112 56.42 -9.36 -8.33
N ARG A 113 56.57 -10.31 -9.29
CA ARG A 113 55.44 -10.93 -9.97
C ARG A 113 54.54 -11.71 -9.00
N GLU A 114 55.09 -12.36 -7.99
CA GLU A 114 54.30 -13.08 -6.99
C GLU A 114 53.53 -12.14 -6.11
N LEU A 115 54.15 -11.07 -5.59
CA LEU A 115 53.48 -10.04 -4.80
C LEU A 115 52.28 -9.46 -5.58
N LEU A 116 52.50 -9.00 -6.82
CA LEU A 116 51.46 -8.40 -7.65
C LEU A 116 50.32 -9.36 -7.96
N ALA A 117 50.63 -10.62 -8.23
CA ALA A 117 49.60 -11.63 -8.49
C ALA A 117 48.70 -11.86 -7.26
N ARG A 118 49.30 -11.96 -6.04
CA ARG A 118 48.55 -12.13 -4.79
C ARG A 118 47.71 -10.89 -4.44
N VAL A 119 48.32 -9.70 -4.53
CA VAL A 119 47.63 -8.41 -4.32
C VAL A 119 46.40 -8.32 -5.22
N LYS A 120 46.57 -8.57 -6.53
CA LYS A 120 45.47 -8.51 -7.49
C LYS A 120 44.38 -9.53 -7.19
N ALA A 121 44.75 -10.76 -6.85
CA ALA A 121 43.80 -11.83 -6.53
C ALA A 121 42.96 -11.49 -5.31
N HIS A 122 43.58 -11.02 -4.23
CA HIS A 122 42.86 -10.71 -2.98
C HIS A 122 42.02 -9.45 -3.06
N ILE A 123 42.47 -8.40 -3.75
CA ILE A 123 41.62 -7.21 -4.01
C ILE A 123 40.38 -7.62 -4.82
N ARG A 124 40.57 -8.40 -5.89
CA ARG A 124 39.46 -8.87 -6.72
C ARG A 124 38.47 -9.72 -5.93
N SER A 125 38.95 -10.69 -5.16
CA SER A 125 38.11 -11.56 -4.33
C SER A 125 37.31 -10.77 -3.28
N ALA A 126 37.96 -9.79 -2.62
CA ALA A 126 37.28 -8.91 -1.66
C ALA A 126 36.18 -8.06 -2.32
N GLN A 127 36.45 -7.52 -3.51
CA GLN A 127 35.47 -6.73 -4.27
C GLN A 127 34.29 -7.59 -4.75
N GLU A 128 34.58 -8.83 -5.25
CA GLU A 128 33.52 -9.76 -5.66
C GLU A 128 32.64 -10.15 -4.48
N LEU A 129 33.23 -10.41 -3.28
CA LEU A 129 32.49 -10.74 -2.07
C LEU A 129 31.62 -9.55 -1.59
N ALA A 130 32.18 -8.34 -1.58
CA ALA A 130 31.45 -7.13 -1.20
C ALA A 130 30.25 -6.90 -2.14
N ARG A 131 30.47 -6.98 -3.47
CA ARG A 131 29.38 -6.88 -4.46
C ARG A 131 28.30 -7.96 -4.25
N ALA A 132 28.68 -9.20 -4.00
CA ALA A 132 27.73 -10.28 -3.75
C ALA A 132 26.91 -10.06 -2.47
N ARG A 133 27.52 -9.51 -1.41
CA ARG A 133 26.82 -9.15 -0.17
C ARG A 133 25.81 -8.01 -0.39
N ASP A 134 26.24 -6.96 -1.08
CA ASP A 134 25.38 -5.80 -1.39
C ASP A 134 24.17 -6.24 -2.24
N GLU A 135 24.41 -7.09 -3.26
CA GLU A 135 23.33 -7.66 -4.07
C GLU A 135 22.38 -8.55 -3.26
N ALA A 136 22.92 -9.39 -2.36
CA ALA A 136 22.10 -10.24 -1.51
C ALA A 136 21.26 -9.40 -0.53
N GLN A 137 21.85 -8.37 0.05
CA GLN A 137 21.15 -7.45 0.95
C GLN A 137 20.06 -6.66 0.23
N SER A 138 20.34 -6.16 -0.97
CA SER A 138 19.35 -5.49 -1.81
C SER A 138 18.19 -6.41 -2.18
N ARG A 139 18.50 -7.67 -2.57
CA ARG A 139 17.46 -8.67 -2.86
C ARG A 139 16.60 -8.99 -1.63
N ALA A 140 17.21 -9.17 -0.46
CA ALA A 140 16.46 -9.40 0.78
C ALA A 140 15.53 -8.23 1.09
N ALA A 141 16.02 -6.99 0.98
CA ALA A 141 15.19 -5.80 1.18
C ALA A 141 14.00 -5.72 0.21
N ILE A 142 14.21 -6.08 -1.07
CA ILE A 142 13.13 -6.14 -2.07
C ILE A 142 12.07 -7.18 -1.65
N VAL A 143 12.50 -8.37 -1.26
CA VAL A 143 11.58 -9.45 -0.84
C VAL A 143 10.74 -9.01 0.36
N ASP A 144 11.36 -8.40 1.37
CA ASP A 144 10.66 -7.90 2.57
C ASP A 144 9.62 -6.82 2.22
N ILE A 145 9.98 -5.90 1.34
CA ILE A 145 9.04 -4.85 0.87
C ILE A 145 7.86 -5.49 0.13
N LEU A 146 8.13 -6.43 -0.77
CA LEU A 146 7.09 -7.08 -1.57
C LEU A 146 6.17 -7.94 -0.74
N HIS A 147 6.67 -8.60 0.30
CA HIS A 147 5.84 -9.37 1.22
C HIS A 147 4.82 -8.45 1.93
N GLU A 148 5.27 -7.32 2.48
CA GLU A 148 4.37 -6.36 3.14
C GLU A 148 3.35 -5.76 2.14
N VAL A 149 3.77 -5.50 0.90
CA VAL A 149 2.90 -4.97 -0.16
C VAL A 149 1.83 -5.98 -0.59
N THR A 150 2.17 -7.26 -0.69
CA THR A 150 1.23 -8.30 -1.14
C THR A 150 0.21 -8.69 -0.08
N ASP A 151 0.48 -8.41 1.19
CA ASP A 151 -0.45 -8.65 2.31
C ASP A 151 -1.57 -7.60 2.38
N SER A 152 -1.40 -6.43 1.77
CA SER A 152 -2.43 -5.41 1.72
C SER A 152 -3.32 -5.55 0.48
N LEU A 153 -4.64 -5.38 0.68
CA LEU A 153 -5.65 -5.38 -0.37
C LEU A 153 -6.19 -3.98 -0.69
N LYS A 154 -5.57 -2.93 -0.12
CA LYS A 154 -5.99 -1.54 -0.34
C LYS A 154 -4.89 -0.76 -1.05
N PRO A 155 -5.16 -0.19 -2.24
CA PRO A 155 -4.16 0.56 -2.99
C PRO A 155 -3.46 1.67 -2.19
N ASP A 156 -4.21 2.44 -1.43
CA ASP A 156 -3.68 3.53 -0.61
C ASP A 156 -2.68 3.05 0.45
N GLU A 157 -2.94 1.90 1.09
CA GLU A 157 -2.01 1.31 2.06
C GLU A 157 -0.71 0.87 1.37
N ILE A 158 -0.82 0.27 0.18
CA ILE A 158 0.34 -0.15 -0.62
C ILE A 158 1.22 1.05 -0.97
N TYR A 159 0.63 2.18 -1.39
CA TYR A 159 1.39 3.40 -1.69
C TYR A 159 2.20 3.87 -0.48
N HIS A 160 1.58 3.89 0.71
CA HIS A 160 2.27 4.29 1.95
C HIS A 160 3.35 3.31 2.38
N ILE A 161 3.14 2.00 2.19
CA ILE A 161 4.16 0.98 2.46
C ILE A 161 5.38 1.23 1.57
N LEU A 162 5.18 1.41 0.27
CA LEU A 162 6.24 1.61 -0.71
C LEU A 162 7.08 2.84 -0.40
N VAL A 163 6.45 4.02 -0.23
CA VAL A 163 7.20 5.25 0.05
C VAL A 163 7.99 5.16 1.35
N ARG A 164 7.40 4.54 2.38
CA ARG A 164 8.04 4.37 3.69
C ARG A 164 9.22 3.41 3.65
N ARG A 165 9.05 2.26 3.00
CA ARG A 165 10.07 1.21 2.97
C ARG A 165 11.25 1.58 2.10
N VAL A 166 11.00 2.09 0.90
CA VAL A 166 12.08 2.53 0.00
C VAL A 166 12.86 3.68 0.62
N ALA A 167 12.19 4.68 1.21
CA ALA A 167 12.88 5.78 1.88
C ALA A 167 13.80 5.31 3.01
N ARG A 168 13.37 4.32 3.80
CA ARG A 168 14.19 3.75 4.88
C ARG A 168 15.40 2.97 4.37
N VAL A 169 15.22 2.13 3.35
CA VAL A 169 16.33 1.34 2.78
C VAL A 169 17.38 2.25 2.16
N LEU A 170 16.96 3.28 1.43
CA LEU A 170 17.85 4.24 0.79
C LEU A 170 18.33 5.36 1.73
N GLN A 171 17.84 5.38 2.98
CA GLN A 171 18.18 6.40 3.98
C GLN A 171 17.96 7.84 3.49
N ILE A 172 16.82 8.08 2.81
CA ILE A 172 16.44 9.38 2.27
C ILE A 172 15.27 9.98 3.05
N SER A 173 15.23 11.31 3.13
CA SER A 173 14.21 12.03 3.89
C SER A 173 12.91 12.28 3.10
N LYS A 174 12.93 12.19 1.77
CA LYS A 174 11.79 12.51 0.92
C LYS A 174 11.53 11.46 -0.14
N CYS A 175 10.35 10.85 -0.07
CA CYS A 175 9.87 9.87 -1.04
C CYS A 175 8.36 10.01 -1.20
N SER A 176 7.87 10.09 -2.43
CA SER A 176 6.45 10.28 -2.69
C SER A 176 5.98 9.52 -3.93
N MET A 177 4.68 9.24 -3.98
CA MET A 177 4.02 8.68 -5.15
C MET A 177 3.06 9.71 -5.73
N VAL A 178 3.24 10.03 -7.00
CA VAL A 178 2.48 11.06 -7.72
C VAL A 178 1.74 10.39 -8.87
N LEU A 179 0.42 10.55 -8.92
CA LEU A 179 -0.40 10.12 -10.05
C LEU A 179 -0.55 11.30 -11.01
N ALA A 180 -0.21 11.09 -12.28
CA ALA A 180 -0.32 12.07 -13.35
C ALA A 180 -0.15 11.40 -14.70
N LYS A 181 -0.69 12.01 -15.76
CA LYS A 181 -0.51 11.57 -17.16
C LYS A 181 0.41 12.52 -17.91
N PRO A 182 1.02 12.07 -19.03
CA PRO A 182 1.76 12.95 -19.91
C PRO A 182 0.88 14.12 -20.39
N GLY A 183 1.35 15.35 -20.21
CA GLY A 183 0.62 16.57 -20.59
C GLY A 183 -0.27 17.16 -19.50
N ASP A 184 -0.46 16.49 -18.37
CA ASP A 184 -1.19 17.06 -17.22
C ASP A 184 -0.41 18.27 -16.67
N GLN A 185 -1.14 19.31 -16.26
CA GLN A 185 -0.56 20.45 -15.55
C GLN A 185 -0.44 20.21 -14.04
N LEU A 186 -1.34 19.39 -13.51
CA LEU A 186 -1.41 19.03 -12.10
C LEU A 186 -1.17 17.53 -11.91
N GLY A 187 -0.39 17.20 -10.89
CA GLY A 187 -0.25 15.83 -10.39
C GLY A 187 -0.87 15.70 -9.01
N VAL A 188 -1.28 14.49 -8.65
CA VAL A 188 -1.86 14.19 -7.34
C VAL A 188 -0.87 13.35 -6.54
N VAL A 189 -0.35 13.88 -5.43
CA VAL A 189 0.48 13.13 -4.48
C VAL A 189 -0.46 12.28 -3.62
N VAL A 190 -0.40 10.96 -3.79
CA VAL A 190 -1.26 10.00 -3.08
C VAL A 190 -0.60 9.46 -1.81
N ALA A 191 0.73 9.45 -1.75
CA ALA A 191 1.49 9.08 -0.56
C ALA A 191 2.81 9.84 -0.51
N ALA A 192 3.27 10.21 0.70
CA ALA A 192 4.57 10.82 0.95
C ALA A 192 5.16 10.32 2.27
N TYR A 193 6.47 10.04 2.27
CA TYR A 193 7.20 9.59 3.44
C TYR A 193 7.33 10.69 4.50
N GLU A 194 7.66 11.90 4.05
CA GLU A 194 7.81 13.09 4.88
C GLU A 194 6.51 13.57 5.54
N ASN A 195 5.36 13.15 5.01
CA ASN A 195 4.05 13.44 5.59
C ASN A 195 3.09 12.25 5.42
N PRO A 196 3.08 11.30 6.36
CA PRO A 196 2.24 10.10 6.28
C PRO A 196 0.73 10.37 6.32
N MET A 197 0.30 11.55 6.75
CA MET A 197 -1.11 11.96 6.80
C MET A 197 -1.59 12.63 5.51
N LEU A 198 -0.67 12.89 4.60
CA LEU A 198 -0.99 13.52 3.32
C LEU A 198 -1.88 12.61 2.47
N ARG A 199 -2.95 13.18 1.92
CA ARG A 199 -3.87 12.51 1.01
C ARG A 199 -4.24 13.48 -0.12
N ASN A 200 -4.09 13.01 -1.36
CA ASN A 200 -4.57 13.69 -2.57
C ASN A 200 -4.14 15.18 -2.68
N LEU A 201 -2.88 15.50 -2.35
CA LEU A 201 -2.33 16.82 -2.54
C LEU A 201 -2.07 17.09 -4.02
N GLN A 202 -2.67 18.12 -4.57
CA GLN A 202 -2.39 18.58 -5.92
C GLN A 202 -1.08 19.38 -5.97
N ILE A 203 -0.23 19.09 -6.93
CA ILE A 203 1.03 19.79 -7.22
C ILE A 203 1.07 20.24 -8.68
N GLU A 204 1.68 21.40 -8.91
CA GLU A 204 1.93 21.93 -10.27
C GLU A 204 3.13 21.20 -10.88
N LEU A 205 2.92 20.38 -11.89
CA LEU A 205 3.97 19.57 -12.52
C LEU A 205 5.03 20.41 -13.25
N VAL A 206 4.71 21.63 -13.62
CA VAL A 206 5.69 22.56 -14.21
C VAL A 206 6.88 22.81 -13.29
N ARG A 207 6.70 22.67 -11.98
CA ARG A 207 7.77 22.83 -10.97
C ARG A 207 8.65 21.60 -10.79
N TYR A 208 8.33 20.50 -11.48
CA TYR A 208 8.99 19.20 -11.36
C TYR A 208 9.36 18.68 -12.76
N PRO A 209 10.38 19.28 -13.41
CA PRO A 209 10.73 18.95 -14.78
C PRO A 209 11.18 17.50 -14.97
N GLU A 210 11.73 16.87 -13.92
CA GLU A 210 12.09 15.45 -13.90
C GLU A 210 10.85 14.53 -13.94
N ILE A 211 9.76 14.90 -13.25
CA ILE A 211 8.49 14.17 -13.30
C ILE A 211 7.89 14.27 -14.71
N GLN A 212 7.84 15.48 -15.27
CA GLN A 212 7.32 15.68 -16.62
C GLN A 212 8.13 14.89 -17.66
N ARG A 213 9.47 14.91 -17.54
CA ARG A 213 10.34 14.15 -18.44
C ARG A 213 10.14 12.65 -18.30
N ALA A 214 10.01 12.13 -17.06
CA ALA A 214 9.76 10.73 -16.81
C ALA A 214 8.42 10.28 -17.43
N LEU A 215 7.35 11.06 -17.24
CA LEU A 215 6.03 10.77 -17.81
C LEU A 215 6.04 10.79 -19.34
N THR A 216 6.68 11.81 -19.94
CA THR A 216 6.71 11.98 -21.41
C THR A 216 7.55 10.91 -22.09
N THR A 217 8.69 10.51 -21.49
CA THR A 217 9.62 9.55 -22.09
C THR A 217 9.35 8.12 -21.67
N SER A 218 8.52 7.89 -20.63
CA SER A 218 8.33 6.60 -19.99
C SER A 218 9.65 5.95 -19.54
N ARG A 219 10.62 6.76 -19.16
CA ARG A 219 11.95 6.32 -18.69
C ARG A 219 12.27 6.95 -17.35
N SER A 220 13.03 6.23 -16.53
CA SER A 220 13.57 6.76 -15.29
C SER A 220 14.48 7.97 -15.54
N VAL A 221 14.35 8.99 -14.71
CA VAL A 221 15.16 10.22 -14.76
C VAL A 221 15.91 10.33 -13.45
N LEU A 222 17.23 10.33 -13.52
CA LEU A 222 18.13 10.59 -12.40
C LEU A 222 18.75 11.97 -12.58
N VAL A 223 18.61 12.83 -11.58
CA VAL A 223 19.26 14.13 -11.43
C VAL A 223 20.22 14.04 -10.25
N GLU A 224 21.51 13.91 -10.51
CA GLU A 224 22.53 13.73 -9.47
C GLU A 224 22.76 15.04 -8.67
N ASP A 225 22.64 16.20 -9.34
CA ASP A 225 22.77 17.52 -8.73
C ASP A 225 21.76 18.50 -9.35
N VAL A 226 20.72 18.83 -8.62
CA VAL A 226 19.67 19.77 -9.02
C VAL A 226 20.22 21.18 -9.28
N ALA A 227 21.30 21.56 -8.59
CA ALA A 227 21.92 22.88 -8.76
C ALA A 227 22.67 23.02 -10.10
N ALA A 228 23.16 21.92 -10.67
CA ALA A 228 23.97 21.92 -11.89
C ALA A 228 23.22 21.36 -13.13
N ASP A 229 22.20 20.51 -12.94
CA ASP A 229 21.55 19.78 -14.05
C ASP A 229 20.83 20.74 -15.02
N PRO A 230 21.04 20.61 -16.34
CA PRO A 230 20.37 21.43 -17.35
C PRO A 230 18.84 21.37 -17.30
N LEU A 231 18.27 20.26 -16.84
CA LEU A 231 16.83 20.05 -16.74
C LEU A 231 16.14 21.12 -15.85
N TYR A 232 16.86 21.64 -14.86
CA TYR A 232 16.37 22.65 -13.93
C TYR A 232 16.71 24.11 -14.30
N GLN A 233 17.20 24.36 -15.51
CA GLN A 233 17.65 25.71 -15.89
C GLN A 233 16.55 26.77 -15.77
N GLU A 234 15.33 26.45 -16.22
CA GLU A 234 14.18 27.36 -16.12
C GLU A 234 13.70 27.53 -14.68
N GLU A 235 13.63 26.44 -13.93
CA GLU A 235 13.21 26.47 -12.52
C GLU A 235 14.20 27.23 -11.64
N ARG A 236 15.53 27.07 -11.85
CA ARG A 236 16.53 27.88 -11.15
C ARG A 236 16.34 29.38 -11.40
N GLY A 237 16.00 29.78 -12.63
CA GLY A 237 15.67 31.16 -12.96
C GLY A 237 14.43 31.66 -12.24
N ARG A 238 13.44 30.80 -12.03
CA ARG A 238 12.25 31.09 -11.22
C ARG A 238 12.61 31.24 -9.75
N TRP A 239 13.34 30.26 -9.15
CA TRP A 239 13.74 30.31 -7.75
C TRP A 239 14.52 31.58 -7.40
N GLN A 240 15.40 32.02 -8.29
CA GLN A 240 16.13 33.30 -8.13
C GLN A 240 15.19 34.50 -8.09
N ARG A 241 14.20 34.56 -8.99
CA ARG A 241 13.23 35.67 -9.07
C ARG A 241 12.28 35.68 -7.87
N GLU A 242 11.85 34.50 -7.42
CA GLU A 242 10.90 34.33 -6.31
C GLU A 242 11.60 34.26 -4.94
N GLN A 243 12.93 34.31 -4.88
CA GLN A 243 13.75 34.17 -3.67
C GLN A 243 13.46 32.88 -2.89
N ILE A 244 13.17 31.78 -3.61
CA ILE A 244 12.87 30.47 -3.03
C ILE A 244 14.19 29.69 -2.90
N THR A 245 14.45 29.16 -1.70
CA THR A 245 15.51 28.18 -1.46
C THR A 245 14.94 26.79 -1.57
N VAL A 246 15.41 26.00 -2.55
CA VAL A 246 15.00 24.60 -2.72
C VAL A 246 16.03 23.70 -2.06
N PRO A 247 15.67 22.97 -1.01
CA PRO A 247 16.63 22.13 -0.27
C PRO A 247 17.01 20.84 -1.01
N THR A 248 16.39 20.56 -2.18
CA THR A 248 16.62 19.33 -2.93
C THR A 248 18.01 19.33 -3.54
N ARG A 249 18.78 18.28 -3.26
CA ARG A 249 20.15 18.06 -3.80
C ARG A 249 20.13 17.19 -5.02
N SER A 250 19.50 16.01 -4.93
CA SER A 250 19.35 15.07 -6.04
C SER A 250 17.92 14.54 -6.11
N ALA A 251 17.53 14.07 -7.29
CA ALA A 251 16.17 13.56 -7.52
C ALA A 251 16.15 12.35 -8.46
N VAL A 252 15.23 11.40 -8.21
CA VAL A 252 14.92 10.31 -9.12
C VAL A 252 13.42 10.26 -9.36
N ALA A 253 13.02 10.31 -10.63
CA ALA A 253 11.64 10.14 -11.05
C ALA A 253 11.50 8.81 -11.82
N LEU A 254 10.73 7.87 -11.28
CA LEU A 254 10.50 6.53 -11.82
C LEU A 254 9.07 6.42 -12.31
N PRO A 255 8.81 6.46 -13.64
CA PRO A 255 7.46 6.33 -14.16
C PRO A 255 6.98 4.89 -14.02
N PHE A 256 5.71 4.72 -13.70
CA PHE A 256 5.03 3.44 -13.71
C PHE A 256 3.66 3.56 -14.37
N SER A 257 3.18 2.47 -14.96
CA SER A 257 1.86 2.38 -15.56
C SER A 257 1.11 1.22 -14.93
N MET A 258 -0.19 1.44 -14.69
CA MET A 258 -1.14 0.41 -14.27
C MET A 258 -2.14 0.14 -15.40
N LYS A 259 -2.88 -0.95 -15.31
CA LYS A 259 -4.04 -1.22 -16.18
C LYS A 259 -4.93 0.04 -16.20
N ASP A 260 -5.71 0.20 -17.25
CA ASP A 260 -6.63 1.35 -17.45
C ASP A 260 -5.96 2.72 -17.61
N GLN A 261 -4.68 2.75 -18.04
CA GLN A 261 -3.94 3.98 -18.32
C GLN A 261 -3.77 4.93 -17.11
N GLN A 262 -3.90 4.44 -15.90
CA GLN A 262 -3.41 5.18 -14.76
C GLN A 262 -1.89 5.19 -14.79
N LEU A 263 -1.33 6.39 -14.90
CA LEU A 263 0.11 6.63 -14.91
C LEU A 263 0.51 7.34 -13.64
N GLY A 264 1.74 7.12 -13.22
CA GLY A 264 2.29 7.79 -12.06
C GLY A 264 3.80 7.81 -12.08
N VAL A 265 4.35 8.52 -11.10
CA VAL A 265 5.78 8.62 -10.87
C VAL A 265 6.06 8.33 -9.40
N PHE A 266 6.95 7.38 -9.15
CA PHE A 266 7.56 7.18 -7.85
C PHE A 266 8.75 8.13 -7.75
N PHE A 267 8.70 9.04 -6.79
CA PHE A 267 9.56 10.21 -6.76
C PHE A 267 10.41 10.24 -5.49
N LEU A 268 11.72 10.13 -5.67
CA LEU A 268 12.72 10.16 -4.62
C LEU A 268 13.47 11.49 -4.67
N ARG A 269 13.73 12.09 -3.52
CA ARG A 269 14.51 13.32 -3.39
C ARG A 269 15.40 13.27 -2.17
N THR A 270 16.56 13.88 -2.29
CA THR A 270 17.49 14.09 -1.18
C THR A 270 17.65 15.57 -0.86
N THR A 271 17.94 15.85 0.39
CA THR A 271 18.31 17.19 0.86
C THR A 271 19.83 17.25 1.12
N GLY A 272 20.34 18.36 1.61
CA GLY A 272 21.77 18.49 1.92
C GLY A 272 22.27 17.54 3.04
N GLU A 273 21.37 17.01 3.86
CA GLU A 273 21.68 16.08 4.95
C GLU A 273 21.70 14.62 4.49
N ASP A 274 21.01 14.32 3.39
CA ASP A 274 20.93 12.96 2.84
C ASP A 274 22.15 12.65 1.93
N PRO A 275 22.53 11.37 1.76
CA PRO A 275 23.46 10.98 0.70
C PRO A 275 22.84 11.27 -0.68
N PRO A 276 23.65 11.67 -1.69
CA PRO A 276 23.14 11.88 -3.05
C PRO A 276 22.65 10.55 -3.66
N LEU A 277 21.53 10.60 -4.40
CA LEU A 277 20.99 9.44 -5.10
C LEU A 277 21.93 9.00 -6.22
N THR A 278 22.11 7.69 -6.33
CA THR A 278 22.97 7.04 -7.32
C THR A 278 22.15 6.25 -8.35
N ARG A 279 22.81 5.75 -9.37
CA ARG A 279 22.18 4.82 -10.33
C ARG A 279 21.74 3.51 -9.67
N ALA A 280 22.48 3.03 -8.67
CA ALA A 280 22.12 1.82 -7.92
C ALA A 280 20.81 2.03 -7.15
N ASP A 281 20.64 3.19 -6.51
CA ASP A 281 19.40 3.56 -5.80
C ASP A 281 18.19 3.65 -6.75
N ALA A 282 18.40 4.25 -7.93
CA ALA A 282 17.37 4.31 -8.96
C ALA A 282 16.96 2.91 -9.45
N GLN A 283 17.94 2.02 -9.71
CA GLN A 283 17.68 0.63 -10.14
C GLN A 283 16.98 -0.19 -9.06
N PHE A 284 17.37 -0.04 -7.79
CA PHE A 284 16.71 -0.66 -6.66
C PHE A 284 15.24 -0.24 -6.60
N ALA A 285 14.97 1.07 -6.56
CA ALA A 285 13.62 1.60 -6.48
C ALA A 285 12.76 1.23 -7.71
N GLU A 286 13.35 1.23 -8.92
CA GLU A 286 12.67 0.81 -10.15
C GLU A 286 12.25 -0.67 -10.08
N THR A 287 13.11 -1.54 -9.53
CA THR A 287 12.79 -2.96 -9.35
C THR A 287 11.65 -3.14 -8.36
N VAL A 288 11.67 -2.42 -7.22
CA VAL A 288 10.60 -2.44 -6.23
C VAL A 288 9.28 -2.01 -6.86
N ILE A 289 9.24 -0.84 -7.51
CA ILE A 289 8.02 -0.28 -8.11
C ILE A 289 7.44 -1.19 -9.19
N ARG A 290 8.28 -1.67 -10.12
CA ARG A 290 7.84 -2.55 -11.21
C ARG A 290 7.16 -3.82 -10.70
N THR A 291 7.67 -4.39 -9.61
CA THR A 291 7.09 -5.60 -9.01
C THR A 291 5.84 -5.25 -8.18
N ALA A 292 5.82 -4.10 -7.50
CA ALA A 292 4.70 -3.66 -6.70
C ALA A 292 3.46 -3.24 -7.53
N VAL A 293 3.65 -2.79 -8.77
CA VAL A 293 2.54 -2.42 -9.67
C VAL A 293 1.52 -3.54 -9.80
N ALA A 294 1.97 -4.79 -9.95
CA ALA A 294 1.07 -5.94 -10.03
C ALA A 294 0.22 -6.14 -8.75
N ALA A 295 0.78 -5.86 -7.57
CA ALA A 295 0.03 -5.92 -6.31
C ALA A 295 -0.98 -4.76 -6.20
N ILE A 296 -0.62 -3.57 -6.64
CA ILE A 296 -1.52 -2.41 -6.69
C ILE A 296 -2.70 -2.69 -7.62
N GLU A 297 -2.46 -3.21 -8.82
CA GLU A 297 -3.50 -3.60 -9.78
C GLU A 297 -4.46 -4.63 -9.18
N LYS A 298 -3.92 -5.67 -8.52
CA LYS A 298 -4.72 -6.68 -7.84
C LYS A 298 -5.60 -6.09 -6.74
N ALA A 299 -5.08 -5.13 -5.98
CA ALA A 299 -5.85 -4.45 -4.93
C ALA A 299 -7.01 -3.63 -5.53
N TYR A 300 -6.80 -2.92 -6.64
CA TYR A 300 -7.88 -2.22 -7.36
C TYR A 300 -8.92 -3.17 -7.92
N ASP A 301 -8.49 -4.27 -8.57
CA ASP A 301 -9.39 -5.29 -9.10
C ASP A 301 -10.26 -5.88 -7.97
N PHE A 302 -9.66 -6.14 -6.80
CA PHE A 302 -10.37 -6.66 -5.63
C PHE A 302 -11.39 -5.64 -5.07
N GLU A 303 -11.01 -4.38 -4.90
CA GLU A 303 -11.90 -3.31 -4.42
C GLU A 303 -13.09 -3.12 -5.35
N THR A 304 -12.84 -3.12 -6.66
CA THR A 304 -13.89 -3.05 -7.70
C THR A 304 -14.81 -4.26 -7.62
N ALA A 305 -14.27 -5.47 -7.53
CA ALA A 305 -15.07 -6.69 -7.41
C ALA A 305 -15.95 -6.72 -6.16
N VAL A 306 -15.43 -6.24 -5.01
CA VAL A 306 -16.20 -6.11 -3.77
C VAL A 306 -17.33 -5.09 -3.91
N SER A 307 -17.06 -3.95 -4.55
CA SER A 307 -18.07 -2.92 -4.83
C SER A 307 -19.17 -3.42 -5.76
N ASP A 308 -18.78 -4.07 -6.85
CA ASP A 308 -19.73 -4.66 -7.81
C ASP A 308 -20.55 -5.76 -7.17
N LYS A 309 -19.96 -6.63 -6.36
CA LYS A 309 -20.68 -7.65 -5.60
C LYS A 309 -21.77 -7.04 -4.72
N LYS A 310 -21.42 -6.03 -3.91
CA LYS A 310 -22.38 -5.32 -3.05
C LYS A 310 -23.52 -4.66 -3.86
N ARG A 311 -23.17 -4.09 -5.01
CA ARG A 311 -24.16 -3.49 -5.93
C ARG A 311 -25.11 -4.56 -6.49
N LEU A 312 -24.56 -5.68 -6.94
CA LEU A 312 -25.35 -6.80 -7.46
C LEU A 312 -26.23 -7.42 -6.38
N GLU A 313 -25.72 -7.62 -5.17
CA GLU A 313 -26.50 -8.10 -4.02
C GLU A 313 -27.67 -7.16 -3.72
N LYS A 314 -27.44 -5.84 -3.70
CA LYS A 314 -28.50 -4.86 -3.51
C LYS A 314 -29.55 -4.90 -4.64
N LEU A 315 -29.12 -4.97 -5.89
CA LEU A 315 -30.02 -5.09 -7.05
C LEU A 315 -30.82 -6.39 -7.02
N ALA A 316 -30.21 -7.48 -6.56
CA ALA A 316 -30.87 -8.78 -6.43
C ALA A 316 -31.83 -8.86 -5.22
N ALA A 317 -31.66 -8.02 -4.20
CA ALA A 317 -32.44 -8.02 -2.97
C ALA A 317 -33.57 -6.99 -2.96
N THR A 318 -33.55 -5.96 -3.82
CA THR A 318 -34.54 -4.88 -3.80
C THR A 318 -35.49 -4.93 -5.00
N ASP A 319 -36.70 -4.41 -4.81
CA ASP A 319 -37.65 -4.09 -5.87
C ASP A 319 -37.23 -2.80 -6.59
N ALA A 320 -37.05 -2.84 -7.89
CA ALA A 320 -36.49 -1.73 -8.68
C ALA A 320 -37.42 -0.49 -8.69
N LEU A 321 -38.72 -0.65 -8.50
CA LEU A 321 -39.68 0.45 -8.52
C LEU A 321 -39.71 1.20 -7.19
N THR A 322 -39.79 0.46 -6.08
CA THR A 322 -40.06 1.01 -4.75
C THR A 322 -38.80 1.17 -3.87
N GLY A 323 -37.71 0.44 -4.22
CA GLY A 323 -36.49 0.37 -3.41
C GLY A 323 -36.67 -0.36 -2.08
N CYS A 324 -37.80 -1.00 -1.82
CA CYS A 324 -38.02 -1.93 -0.74
C CYS A 324 -37.34 -3.27 -1.03
N LEU A 325 -37.22 -4.17 -0.04
CA LEU A 325 -36.82 -5.55 -0.32
C LEU A 325 -37.81 -6.19 -1.32
N ASN A 326 -37.31 -7.03 -2.21
CA ASN A 326 -38.16 -7.85 -3.04
C ASN A 326 -38.64 -9.09 -2.29
N ARG A 327 -39.63 -9.81 -2.87
CA ARG A 327 -40.21 -11.00 -2.22
C ARG A 327 -39.20 -12.07 -1.86
N ARG A 328 -38.16 -12.28 -2.70
CA ARG A 328 -37.13 -13.29 -2.42
C ARG A 328 -36.31 -12.92 -1.20
N ALA A 329 -35.78 -11.71 -1.17
CA ALA A 329 -34.99 -11.23 -0.02
C ALA A 329 -35.81 -11.21 1.27
N LEU A 330 -37.10 -10.82 1.18
CA LEU A 330 -37.99 -10.90 2.33
C LEU A 330 -38.13 -12.31 2.86
N SER A 331 -38.30 -13.34 2.00
CA SER A 331 -38.43 -14.71 2.47
C SER A 331 -37.18 -15.22 3.20
N GLU A 332 -36.01 -14.90 2.67
CA GLU A 332 -34.72 -15.27 3.27
C GLU A 332 -34.55 -14.60 4.67
N GLU A 333 -34.79 -13.30 4.76
CA GLU A 333 -34.65 -12.53 5.99
C GLU A 333 -35.73 -12.87 7.04
N LEU A 334 -36.98 -13.12 6.62
CA LEU A 334 -38.06 -13.50 7.51
C LEU A 334 -37.81 -14.86 8.17
N GLU A 335 -37.28 -15.84 7.43
CA GLU A 335 -36.92 -17.14 7.99
C GLU A 335 -35.82 -16.99 9.05
N ALA A 336 -34.80 -16.18 8.75
CA ALA A 336 -33.71 -15.89 9.70
C ALA A 336 -34.20 -15.20 10.99
N GLU A 337 -35.09 -14.21 10.86
CA GLU A 337 -35.66 -13.51 12.01
C GLU A 337 -36.61 -14.41 12.80
N LEU A 338 -37.36 -15.31 12.16
CA LEU A 338 -38.21 -16.28 12.82
C LEU A 338 -37.39 -17.31 13.62
N ASP A 339 -36.30 -17.82 13.06
CA ASP A 339 -35.37 -18.70 13.76
C ASP A 339 -34.71 -18.01 14.95
N ARG A 340 -34.33 -16.74 14.79
CA ARG A 340 -33.83 -15.92 15.88
C ARG A 340 -34.87 -15.75 17.00
N ALA A 341 -36.10 -15.40 16.61
CA ALA A 341 -37.20 -15.24 17.57
C ALA A 341 -37.48 -16.53 18.35
N ARG A 342 -37.46 -17.70 17.69
CA ARG A 342 -37.59 -19.01 18.32
C ARG A 342 -36.47 -19.30 19.30
N ARG A 343 -35.24 -19.09 18.90
CA ARG A 343 -34.03 -19.38 19.70
C ARG A 343 -33.97 -18.57 20.98
N TYR A 344 -34.36 -17.31 20.91
CA TYR A 344 -34.22 -16.36 22.02
C TYR A 344 -35.55 -16.02 22.70
N ASN A 345 -36.63 -16.68 22.31
CA ASN A 345 -37.99 -16.43 22.80
C ASN A 345 -38.40 -14.95 22.69
N LEU A 346 -38.15 -14.35 21.52
CA LEU A 346 -38.44 -12.95 21.23
C LEU A 346 -39.79 -12.82 20.49
N ALA A 347 -40.46 -11.69 20.69
CA ALA A 347 -41.64 -11.38 19.92
C ALA A 347 -41.23 -10.97 18.48
N LEU A 348 -41.96 -11.44 17.49
CA LEU A 348 -41.79 -11.04 16.09
C LEU A 348 -43.19 -10.79 15.51
N THR A 349 -43.37 -9.66 14.82
CA THR A 349 -44.66 -9.39 14.16
C THR A 349 -44.44 -9.13 12.69
N ILE A 350 -45.34 -9.64 11.84
CA ILE A 350 -45.42 -9.33 10.43
C ILE A 350 -46.69 -8.54 10.14
N LEU A 351 -46.55 -7.52 9.31
CA LEU A 351 -47.62 -6.71 8.76
C LEU A 351 -47.70 -6.94 7.26
N LEU A 352 -48.86 -7.33 6.74
CA LEU A 352 -49.14 -7.36 5.32
C LEU A 352 -50.13 -6.24 4.97
N ALA A 353 -49.73 -5.33 4.09
CA ALA A 353 -50.51 -4.19 3.66
C ALA A 353 -50.84 -4.28 2.16
N ASP A 354 -52.04 -3.90 1.76
CA ASP A 354 -52.47 -3.84 0.38
C ASP A 354 -53.15 -2.50 0.10
N ILE A 355 -52.86 -1.92 -1.07
CA ILE A 355 -53.42 -0.61 -1.46
C ILE A 355 -54.88 -0.83 -1.96
N ASP A 356 -55.79 -0.26 -1.21
CA ASP A 356 -57.21 -0.42 -1.52
C ASP A 356 -57.57 0.15 -2.89
N ARG A 357 -58.22 -0.66 -3.71
CA ARG A 357 -58.68 -0.30 -5.07
C ARG A 357 -57.57 0.19 -6.02
N PHE A 358 -56.35 -0.28 -5.86
CA PHE A 358 -55.21 0.13 -6.70
C PHE A 358 -55.44 -0.08 -8.19
N LYS A 359 -56.17 -1.13 -8.58
CA LYS A 359 -56.54 -1.37 -9.96
C LYS A 359 -57.34 -0.18 -10.53
N LEU A 360 -58.22 0.46 -9.74
CA LEU A 360 -58.99 1.63 -10.21
C LEU A 360 -58.07 2.81 -10.53
N VAL A 361 -56.96 2.98 -9.77
CA VAL A 361 -55.96 4.02 -10.08
C VAL A 361 -55.34 3.77 -11.44
N ASN A 362 -54.90 2.52 -11.70
CA ASN A 362 -54.36 2.17 -13.01
C ASN A 362 -55.34 2.34 -14.15
N ASP A 363 -56.59 1.94 -13.94
CA ASP A 363 -57.67 2.01 -14.97
C ASP A 363 -58.05 3.47 -15.25
N THR A 364 -57.98 4.40 -14.27
CA THR A 364 -58.42 5.78 -14.42
C THR A 364 -57.30 6.78 -14.75
N ARG A 365 -56.09 6.57 -14.21
CA ARG A 365 -54.95 7.49 -14.35
C ARG A 365 -53.73 6.87 -15.07
N GLY A 366 -53.83 5.61 -15.45
CA GLY A 366 -52.78 4.89 -16.17
C GLY A 366 -51.69 4.30 -15.26
N HIS A 367 -50.87 3.42 -15.81
CA HIS A 367 -49.82 2.68 -15.07
C HIS A 367 -48.70 3.59 -14.53
N ILE A 368 -48.44 4.73 -15.18
CA ILE A 368 -47.36 5.67 -14.67
C ILE A 368 -47.78 6.26 -13.33
N ALA A 369 -49.06 6.65 -13.18
CA ALA A 369 -49.61 7.13 -11.92
C ALA A 369 -49.62 6.02 -10.86
N GLY A 370 -50.00 4.79 -11.26
CA GLY A 370 -49.88 3.62 -10.36
C GLY A 370 -48.45 3.37 -9.87
N ASP A 371 -47.46 3.48 -10.74
CA ASP A 371 -46.04 3.36 -10.39
C ASP A 371 -45.60 4.47 -9.45
N SER A 372 -46.11 5.72 -9.63
CA SER A 372 -45.85 6.84 -8.72
C SER A 372 -46.42 6.55 -7.32
N VAL A 373 -47.66 6.05 -7.24
CA VAL A 373 -48.30 5.62 -6.00
C VAL A 373 -47.49 4.55 -5.29
N LEU A 374 -47.06 3.51 -5.99
CA LEU A 374 -46.24 2.42 -5.40
C LEU A 374 -44.91 2.92 -4.82
N ARG A 375 -44.22 3.83 -5.52
CA ARG A 375 -42.99 4.46 -5.00
C ARG A 375 -43.25 5.25 -3.70
N GLN A 376 -44.32 6.07 -3.71
CA GLN A 376 -44.67 6.90 -2.57
C GLN A 376 -45.09 6.05 -1.35
N VAL A 377 -45.88 4.98 -1.56
CA VAL A 377 -46.22 4.05 -0.47
C VAL A 377 -44.99 3.37 0.08
N GLY A 378 -44.08 2.86 -0.78
CA GLY A 378 -42.83 2.27 -0.36
C GLY A 378 -41.96 3.26 0.45
N GLU A 379 -41.96 4.54 0.05
CA GLU A 379 -41.24 5.58 0.79
C GLU A 379 -41.86 5.88 2.16
N ILE A 380 -43.20 5.98 2.25
CA ILE A 380 -43.92 6.14 3.51
C ILE A 380 -43.59 4.97 4.44
N LEU A 381 -43.69 3.73 3.97
CA LEU A 381 -43.39 2.54 4.75
C LEU A 381 -41.96 2.59 5.33
N ARG A 382 -40.97 2.88 4.51
CA ARG A 382 -39.56 2.95 4.92
C ARG A 382 -39.27 4.12 5.89
N ARG A 383 -39.98 5.22 5.79
CA ARG A 383 -39.84 6.37 6.72
C ARG A 383 -40.47 6.10 8.07
N GLU A 384 -41.59 5.39 8.10
CA GLU A 384 -42.32 5.06 9.35
C GLU A 384 -41.71 3.87 10.10
N ALA A 385 -41.07 2.95 9.38
CA ALA A 385 -40.36 1.79 9.91
C ALA A 385 -39.05 2.17 10.63
N ARG A 386 -38.66 1.38 11.64
CA ARG A 386 -37.36 1.52 12.32
C ARG A 386 -36.25 0.96 11.45
N SER A 387 -35.01 1.28 11.78
CA SER A 387 -33.83 0.77 11.05
C SER A 387 -33.66 -0.75 11.11
N VAL A 388 -34.26 -1.40 12.12
CA VAL A 388 -34.26 -2.86 12.32
C VAL A 388 -35.46 -3.54 11.68
N ASP A 389 -36.47 -2.79 11.25
CA ASP A 389 -37.66 -3.35 10.60
C ASP A 389 -37.34 -3.61 9.11
N LEU A 390 -37.84 -4.72 8.57
CA LEU A 390 -37.68 -5.05 7.16
C LEU A 390 -38.93 -4.61 6.38
N VAL A 391 -38.74 -3.83 5.33
CA VAL A 391 -39.83 -3.36 4.48
C VAL A 391 -39.64 -3.95 3.09
N ALA A 392 -40.65 -4.68 2.61
CA ALA A 392 -40.61 -5.37 1.33
C ALA A 392 -41.84 -5.09 0.49
N ARG A 393 -41.66 -5.13 -0.83
CA ARG A 393 -42.78 -5.29 -1.76
C ARG A 393 -42.99 -6.77 -2.06
N TYR A 394 -44.13 -7.31 -1.63
CA TYR A 394 -44.42 -8.74 -1.72
C TYR A 394 -44.92 -9.16 -3.10
N GLY A 395 -45.73 -8.32 -3.74
CA GLY A 395 -46.23 -8.50 -5.10
C GLY A 395 -47.11 -7.33 -5.48
N GLY A 396 -47.34 -7.07 -6.77
CA GLY A 396 -48.27 -6.08 -7.25
C GLY A 396 -48.37 -4.80 -6.43
N GLU A 397 -49.43 -4.70 -5.64
CA GLU A 397 -49.79 -3.63 -4.73
C GLU A 397 -49.62 -3.98 -3.24
N GLU A 398 -48.98 -5.13 -2.95
CA GLU A 398 -48.83 -5.67 -1.59
C GLU A 398 -47.44 -5.37 -1.02
N PHE A 399 -47.40 -4.93 0.23
CA PHE A 399 -46.17 -4.63 0.99
C PHE A 399 -46.17 -5.42 2.31
N VAL A 400 -44.99 -5.80 2.74
CA VAL A 400 -44.77 -6.49 4.01
C VAL A 400 -43.82 -5.68 4.86
N VAL A 401 -44.14 -5.58 6.17
CA VAL A 401 -43.19 -5.05 7.17
C VAL A 401 -42.99 -6.13 8.23
N VAL A 402 -41.75 -6.55 8.44
CA VAL A 402 -41.34 -7.44 9.53
C VAL A 402 -40.79 -6.61 10.66
N MET A 403 -41.29 -6.80 11.88
CA MET A 403 -40.95 -6.03 13.08
C MET A 403 -40.32 -6.93 14.13
N PRO A 404 -38.99 -7.09 14.14
CA PRO A 404 -38.31 -7.85 15.18
C PRO A 404 -38.55 -7.24 16.59
N GLU A 405 -38.56 -8.10 17.61
CA GLU A 405 -38.70 -7.73 19.03
C GLU A 405 -39.92 -6.84 19.27
N THR A 406 -40.98 -7.03 18.47
CA THR A 406 -42.21 -6.24 18.57
C THR A 406 -43.42 -7.15 18.78
N ALA A 407 -44.09 -6.98 19.91
CA ALA A 407 -45.33 -7.70 20.23
C ALA A 407 -46.53 -7.12 19.49
N LEU A 408 -47.60 -7.90 19.37
CA LEU A 408 -48.81 -7.58 18.61
C LEU A 408 -49.43 -6.22 18.97
N HIS A 409 -49.42 -5.84 20.24
CA HIS A 409 -49.96 -4.53 20.67
C HIS A 409 -49.13 -3.36 20.07
N GLY A 410 -47.81 -3.44 20.13
CA GLY A 410 -46.93 -2.39 19.56
C GLY A 410 -47.07 -2.30 18.04
N SER A 411 -47.15 -3.44 17.37
CA SER A 411 -47.35 -3.47 15.91
C SER A 411 -48.73 -2.97 15.47
N ALA A 412 -49.78 -3.17 16.28
CA ALA A 412 -51.09 -2.61 15.98
C ALA A 412 -51.11 -1.07 16.05
N ILE A 413 -50.36 -0.46 16.97
CA ILE A 413 -50.18 0.98 17.05
C ILE A 413 -49.44 1.49 15.81
N PHE A 414 -48.36 0.80 15.39
CA PHE A 414 -47.61 1.13 14.20
C PHE A 414 -48.49 1.01 12.94
N ALA A 415 -49.23 -0.07 12.81
CA ALA A 415 -50.10 -0.33 11.65
C ALA A 415 -51.20 0.75 11.54
N GLU A 416 -51.81 1.16 12.62
CA GLU A 416 -52.85 2.20 12.61
C GLU A 416 -52.25 3.58 12.30
N ARG A 417 -51.03 3.87 12.77
CA ARG A 417 -50.29 5.08 12.39
C ARG A 417 -49.99 5.09 10.89
N LEU A 418 -49.51 3.98 10.38
CA LEU A 418 -49.21 3.79 8.95
C LEU A 418 -50.48 3.97 8.08
N ARG A 419 -51.57 3.30 8.45
CA ARG A 419 -52.84 3.40 7.75
C ARG A 419 -53.31 4.86 7.68
N ARG A 420 -53.28 5.58 8.78
CA ARG A 420 -53.64 7.02 8.81
C ARG A 420 -52.68 7.87 8.00
N ARG A 421 -51.39 7.55 8.00
CA ARG A 421 -50.41 8.29 7.22
C ARG A 421 -50.71 8.20 5.73
N VAL A 422 -50.99 7.00 5.24
CA VAL A 422 -51.39 6.75 3.84
C VAL A 422 -52.71 7.45 3.52
N MET A 423 -53.72 7.30 4.38
CA MET A 423 -55.06 7.91 4.17
C MET A 423 -55.02 9.44 4.04
N HIS A 424 -54.08 10.11 4.69
CA HIS A 424 -53.98 11.57 4.65
C HIS A 424 -52.88 12.08 3.68
N HIS A 425 -52.26 11.18 2.94
CA HIS A 425 -51.24 11.54 1.96
C HIS A 425 -51.92 11.82 0.62
N ASP A 426 -51.50 12.90 -0.05
CA ASP A 426 -51.90 13.18 -1.42
C ASP A 426 -50.90 12.53 -2.37
N PHE A 427 -51.35 11.57 -3.13
CA PHE A 427 -50.54 10.80 -4.09
C PHE A 427 -50.48 11.41 -5.49
N ALA A 428 -51.18 12.54 -5.74
CA ALA A 428 -51.14 13.20 -7.02
C ALA A 428 -49.76 13.77 -7.35
N ASP A 429 -49.37 13.74 -8.59
CA ASP A 429 -48.17 14.46 -9.05
C ASP A 429 -48.44 15.98 -9.06
N PRO A 430 -47.41 16.83 -8.94
CA PRO A 430 -47.59 18.30 -8.88
C PRO A 430 -48.36 18.83 -10.07
N GLY A 431 -49.50 19.44 -9.81
CA GLY A 431 -50.37 20.06 -10.81
C GLY A 431 -51.54 19.18 -11.26
N GLU A 432 -51.68 17.98 -10.70
CA GLU A 432 -52.86 17.10 -10.93
C GLU A 432 -53.91 17.24 -9.81
N ASP A 433 -55.11 16.72 -10.09
CA ASP A 433 -56.16 16.61 -9.09
C ASP A 433 -55.76 15.69 -7.93
N PRO A 434 -56.10 16.03 -6.68
CA PRO A 434 -55.71 15.24 -5.49
C PRO A 434 -56.11 13.76 -5.64
N LEU A 435 -55.20 12.87 -5.22
CA LEU A 435 -55.39 11.44 -5.22
C LEU A 435 -55.24 10.88 -3.81
N ASN A 436 -56.32 10.56 -3.17
CA ASN A 436 -56.34 9.98 -1.84
C ASN A 436 -56.60 8.46 -1.94
N LEU A 437 -55.76 7.70 -1.27
CA LEU A 437 -55.80 6.24 -1.21
C LEU A 437 -55.81 5.77 0.23
N THR A 438 -56.26 4.55 0.42
CA THR A 438 -56.19 3.88 1.72
C THR A 438 -55.47 2.54 1.57
N ILE A 439 -55.05 1.99 2.71
CA ILE A 439 -54.51 0.65 2.76
C ILE A 439 -55.27 -0.19 3.78
N SER A 440 -55.46 -1.47 3.47
CA SER A 440 -55.90 -2.49 4.39
C SER A 440 -54.70 -3.24 4.92
N ILE A 441 -54.72 -3.57 6.22
CA ILE A 441 -53.55 -4.16 6.89
C ILE A 441 -53.98 -5.39 7.67
N GLY A 442 -53.26 -6.50 7.48
CA GLY A 442 -53.33 -7.71 8.32
C GLY A 442 -52.03 -7.86 9.15
N LEU A 443 -52.22 -8.21 10.41
CA LEU A 443 -51.13 -8.48 11.34
C LEU A 443 -51.11 -9.95 11.80
N ALA A 444 -49.94 -10.51 11.91
CA ALA A 444 -49.74 -11.79 12.62
C ALA A 444 -48.48 -11.64 13.51
N SER A 445 -48.43 -12.32 14.63
CA SER A 445 -47.29 -12.24 15.52
C SER A 445 -46.86 -13.62 16.05
N PHE A 446 -45.59 -13.76 16.37
CA PHE A 446 -44.97 -14.88 17.02
C PHE A 446 -44.61 -14.46 18.48
N PRO A 447 -44.78 -15.32 19.49
CA PRO A 447 -45.17 -16.75 19.41
C PRO A 447 -46.66 -16.99 19.13
N ASP A 448 -46.92 -17.89 18.20
CA ASP A 448 -48.23 -18.44 17.91
C ASP A 448 -48.02 -19.86 17.34
N ASP A 449 -48.73 -20.86 17.84
CA ASP A 449 -48.55 -22.26 17.46
C ASP A 449 -48.80 -22.55 15.97
N ARG A 450 -49.53 -21.66 15.29
CA ARG A 450 -49.77 -21.72 13.84
C ARG A 450 -48.59 -21.28 12.99
N VAL A 451 -47.61 -20.57 13.58
CA VAL A 451 -46.42 -20.08 12.92
C VAL A 451 -45.33 -21.16 12.95
N THR A 452 -45.34 -22.02 11.93
CA THR A 452 -44.38 -23.12 11.77
C THR A 452 -43.26 -22.82 10.76
N SER A 453 -43.43 -21.82 9.86
CA SER A 453 -42.49 -21.36 8.84
C SER A 453 -42.76 -19.89 8.47
N ALA A 454 -41.87 -19.28 7.70
CA ALA A 454 -42.10 -17.94 7.12
C ALA A 454 -43.38 -17.90 6.28
N ASP A 455 -43.66 -18.96 5.47
CA ASP A 455 -44.85 -19.02 4.63
C ASP A 455 -46.12 -19.10 5.48
N SER A 456 -46.17 -19.90 6.57
CA SER A 456 -47.31 -19.96 7.46
C SER A 456 -47.54 -18.64 8.19
N PHE A 457 -46.47 -17.90 8.48
CA PHE A 457 -46.54 -16.62 9.14
C PHE A 457 -47.14 -15.54 8.22
N VAL A 458 -46.71 -15.51 6.95
CA VAL A 458 -47.31 -14.64 5.93
C VAL A 458 -48.77 -15.01 5.70
N ALA A 459 -49.11 -16.32 5.63
CA ALA A 459 -50.47 -16.77 5.43
C ALA A 459 -51.44 -16.34 6.56
N LEU A 460 -50.98 -16.28 7.78
CA LEU A 460 -51.78 -15.75 8.92
C LEU A 460 -52.04 -14.24 8.76
N ALA A 461 -51.02 -13.46 8.37
CA ALA A 461 -51.19 -12.05 8.12
C ALA A 461 -52.13 -11.79 6.91
N ASP A 462 -52.07 -12.65 5.89
CA ASP A 462 -52.95 -12.57 4.73
C ASP A 462 -54.41 -12.84 5.10
N GLN A 463 -54.70 -13.85 5.94
CA GLN A 463 -56.05 -14.10 6.48
C GLN A 463 -56.57 -12.86 7.24
N ALA A 464 -55.73 -12.17 8.02
CA ALA A 464 -56.10 -10.96 8.71
C ALA A 464 -56.37 -9.79 7.70
N LEU A 465 -55.54 -9.66 6.67
CA LEU A 465 -55.74 -8.69 5.57
C LEU A 465 -57.05 -8.94 4.85
N TYR A 466 -57.34 -10.18 4.55
CA TYR A 466 -58.61 -10.57 3.91
C TYR A 466 -59.83 -10.12 4.71
N ARG A 467 -59.78 -10.29 6.09
CA ARG A 467 -60.85 -9.77 6.95
C ARG A 467 -60.96 -8.25 6.86
N ALA A 468 -59.82 -7.53 6.89
CA ALA A 468 -59.79 -6.06 6.74
C ALA A 468 -60.43 -5.58 5.45
N LYS A 469 -60.17 -6.26 4.32
CA LYS A 469 -60.76 -5.95 3.02
C LYS A 469 -62.27 -6.18 2.98
N ASN A 470 -62.76 -7.29 3.59
CA ASN A 470 -64.17 -7.66 3.59
C ASN A 470 -65.03 -6.80 4.55
N GLU A 471 -64.47 -6.34 5.64
CA GLU A 471 -65.17 -5.54 6.65
C GLU A 471 -65.21 -4.02 6.27
N GLY A 472 -64.82 -3.64 5.09
CA GLY A 472 -65.00 -2.28 4.57
C GLY A 472 -63.72 -1.61 4.09
N ARG A 473 -62.55 -2.28 4.12
CA ARG A 473 -61.24 -1.72 3.77
C ARG A 473 -60.80 -0.61 4.71
N ASN A 474 -59.61 -0.04 4.46
CA ASN A 474 -59.02 1.01 5.32
C ASN A 474 -59.05 0.62 6.81
N LEU A 475 -58.69 -0.60 7.12
CA LEU A 475 -58.77 -1.21 8.44
C LEU A 475 -57.49 -2.00 8.78
N VAL A 476 -57.23 -2.13 10.07
CA VAL A 476 -56.22 -3.05 10.59
C VAL A 476 -56.93 -4.25 11.25
N ARG A 477 -56.48 -5.48 10.94
CA ARG A 477 -56.97 -6.72 11.54
C ARG A 477 -55.84 -7.61 11.98
N GLN A 478 -56.12 -8.52 12.94
CA GLN A 478 -55.15 -9.41 13.54
C GLN A 478 -55.59 -10.86 13.39
#